data_7285a17becd1240b696844ab13bebfb3
#
_entry.id   7285a17becd1240b696844ab13bebfb3
#
_cell.length_a   1.000
_cell.length_b   1.000
_cell.length_c   1.000
_cell.angle_alpha   90.00
_cell.angle_beta   90.00
_cell.angle_gamma   90.00
#
_symmetry.space_group_name_H-M   'P 1'
#
loop_
_entity.id
_entity.type
_entity.pdbx_description
1 polymer ?
#
loop_
_entity_poly.entity_id
_entity_poly.type
_entity_poly.pdbx_seq_one_letter_code
_entity_poly.pdbx_strand_id
1 'polypeptide(L)'
;MFTTILPEGASQPSAPYAHATKAGNTVYVSGTLAIDPDGKSLHVGDMEAQTRYVIEQIKGALEAAGASLEDIAYNAIFIKRVSEYGVLNEVYSEYFGKKPPARYCIVTELVRDEFLVEISSIAHIGPA
;
A
#
# COMPACT_ATOMS: atom_id res chain seq x y z
N MET A 1 1.63 -10.27 -20.60
CA MET A 1 2.06 -8.86 -20.57
C MET A 1 1.28 -8.12 -19.50
N PHE A 2 1.83 -7.02 -19.06
CA PHE A 2 1.15 -6.19 -18.07
C PHE A 2 1.08 -4.74 -18.52
N THR A 3 0.13 -4.00 -17.94
CA THR A 3 -0.04 -2.57 -18.18
C THR A 3 0.42 -1.82 -16.94
N THR A 4 1.20 -0.76 -17.15
CA THR A 4 1.62 0.13 -16.06
C THR A 4 0.47 1.06 -15.67
N ILE A 5 0.25 1.25 -14.38
CA ILE A 5 -0.78 2.10 -13.82
C ILE A 5 -0.12 3.31 -13.16
N LEU A 6 -0.51 4.51 -13.57
CA LEU A 6 -0.12 5.75 -12.91
C LEU A 6 -1.37 6.35 -12.28
N PRO A 7 -1.47 6.37 -10.94
CA PRO A 7 -2.65 6.94 -10.27
C PRO A 7 -2.79 8.43 -10.58
N GLU A 8 -4.03 8.92 -10.54
CA GLU A 8 -4.32 10.34 -10.75
C GLU A 8 -3.60 11.18 -9.69
N GLY A 9 -2.93 12.24 -10.14
CA GLY A 9 -2.18 13.13 -9.25
C GLY A 9 -0.83 12.62 -8.80
N ALA A 10 -0.47 11.38 -9.13
CA ALA A 10 0.82 10.82 -8.74
C ALA A 10 1.91 11.23 -9.71
N SER A 11 3.12 11.41 -9.19
CA SER A 11 4.32 11.61 -9.99
C SER A 11 4.90 10.26 -10.41
N GLN A 12 5.65 10.24 -11.51
CA GLN A 12 6.41 9.06 -11.86
C GLN A 12 7.41 8.74 -10.74
N PRO A 13 7.59 7.46 -10.38
CA PRO A 13 8.60 7.10 -9.38
C PRO A 13 10.00 7.53 -9.83
N SER A 14 10.83 7.91 -8.87
CA SER A 14 12.22 8.32 -9.12
C SER A 14 13.16 7.13 -9.33
N ALA A 15 12.70 5.92 -9.10
CA ALA A 15 13.44 4.68 -9.29
C ALA A 15 12.72 3.81 -10.35
N PRO A 16 13.35 2.76 -10.86
CA PRO A 16 12.79 1.96 -11.96
C PRO A 16 11.68 1.01 -11.49
N TYR A 17 10.52 1.55 -11.10
CA TYR A 17 9.34 0.75 -10.77
C TYR A 17 8.08 1.56 -11.10
N ALA A 18 6.94 0.86 -11.23
CA ALA A 18 5.64 1.47 -11.40
C ALA A 18 4.91 1.50 -10.06
N HIS A 19 3.96 2.43 -9.87
CA HIS A 19 3.10 2.43 -8.68
C HIS A 19 2.26 1.15 -8.61
N ALA A 20 1.75 0.70 -9.74
CA ALA A 20 1.01 -0.54 -9.86
C ALA A 20 1.09 -1.04 -11.28
N THR A 21 0.82 -2.34 -11.46
CA THR A 21 0.71 -2.98 -12.78
C THR A 21 -0.53 -3.85 -12.80
N LYS A 22 -1.09 -4.02 -13.99
CA LYS A 22 -2.26 -4.89 -14.19
C LYS A 22 -1.92 -5.95 -15.23
N ALA A 23 -2.15 -7.20 -14.87
CA ALA A 23 -1.95 -8.36 -15.74
C ALA A 23 -3.24 -9.18 -15.71
N GLY A 24 -3.97 -9.21 -16.83
CA GLY A 24 -5.29 -9.84 -16.86
C GLY A 24 -6.21 -9.18 -15.84
N ASN A 25 -6.73 -9.96 -14.90
CA ASN A 25 -7.60 -9.48 -13.83
C ASN A 25 -6.88 -9.26 -12.51
N THR A 26 -5.56 -9.33 -12.51
CA THR A 26 -4.76 -9.15 -11.31
C THR A 26 -4.06 -7.80 -11.33
N VAL A 27 -4.15 -7.08 -10.21
CA VAL A 27 -3.47 -5.80 -10.02
C VAL A 27 -2.42 -5.98 -8.92
N TYR A 28 -1.20 -5.60 -9.23
CA TYR A 28 -0.08 -5.62 -8.29
C TYR A 28 0.23 -4.19 -7.89
N VAL A 29 0.12 -3.86 -6.62
CA VAL A 29 0.48 -2.55 -6.11
C VAL A 29 1.84 -2.65 -5.44
N SER A 30 2.77 -1.83 -5.88
CA SER A 30 4.14 -1.78 -5.34
C SER A 30 4.15 -1.45 -3.87
N GLY A 31 5.25 -1.76 -3.21
CA GLY A 31 5.47 -1.33 -1.83
C GLY A 31 5.22 0.17 -1.71
N THR A 32 4.23 0.54 -0.91
CA THR A 32 3.72 1.91 -0.81
C THR A 32 4.12 2.49 0.54
N LEU A 33 4.66 3.69 0.50
CA LEU A 33 5.22 4.40 1.65
C LEU A 33 4.54 5.75 1.81
N ALA A 34 4.75 6.37 2.98
CA ALA A 34 4.19 7.70 3.24
C ALA A 34 5.07 8.78 2.59
N ILE A 35 4.98 8.88 1.28
CA ILE A 35 5.72 9.84 0.45
C ILE A 35 4.72 10.66 -0.35
N ASP A 36 4.91 12.00 -0.38
CA ASP A 36 4.07 12.85 -1.21
C ASP A 36 4.56 12.85 -2.68
N PRO A 37 3.79 13.45 -3.62
CA PRO A 37 4.21 13.49 -5.02
C PRO A 37 5.53 14.22 -5.28
N ASP A 38 5.99 15.05 -4.36
CA ASP A 38 7.28 15.76 -4.47
C ASP A 38 8.44 14.95 -3.89
N GLY A 39 8.16 13.75 -3.37
CA GLY A 39 9.18 12.86 -2.83
C GLY A 39 9.49 13.09 -1.37
N LYS A 40 8.70 13.89 -0.66
CA LYS A 40 8.90 14.17 0.76
C LYS A 40 8.22 13.11 1.62
N SER A 41 8.91 12.70 2.68
CA SER A 41 8.32 11.81 3.69
C SER A 41 7.24 12.55 4.47
N LEU A 42 6.09 11.90 4.65
CA LEU A 42 4.94 12.47 5.35
C LEU A 42 4.75 11.83 6.73
N HIS A 43 4.11 12.58 7.62
CA HIS A 43 3.70 12.09 8.93
C HIS A 43 4.83 11.44 9.72
N VAL A 44 6.00 12.08 9.71
CA VAL A 44 7.18 11.58 10.43
C VAL A 44 6.85 11.40 11.91
N GLY A 45 7.13 10.20 12.44
CA GLY A 45 6.87 9.89 13.84
C GLY A 45 5.43 9.50 14.16
N ASP A 46 4.53 9.47 13.17
CA ASP A 46 3.10 9.18 13.37
C ASP A 46 2.69 7.92 12.61
N MET A 47 2.71 6.79 13.30
CA MET A 47 2.39 5.48 12.71
C MET A 47 0.95 5.41 12.20
N GLU A 48 0.00 5.95 12.94
CA GLU A 48 -1.40 5.95 12.54
C GLU A 48 -1.58 6.70 11.21
N ALA A 49 -1.06 7.93 11.14
CA ALA A 49 -1.18 8.76 9.95
C ALA A 49 -0.43 8.17 8.75
N GLN A 50 0.75 7.60 8.97
CA GLN A 50 1.48 6.94 7.88
C GLN A 50 0.70 5.73 7.35
N THR A 51 0.17 4.89 8.22
CA THR A 51 -0.60 3.71 7.82
C THR A 51 -1.83 4.11 7.02
N ARG A 52 -2.56 5.10 7.49
CA ARG A 52 -3.75 5.60 6.81
C ARG A 52 -3.41 6.16 5.43
N TYR A 53 -2.36 6.95 5.34
CA TYR A 53 -1.91 7.52 4.07
C TYR A 53 -1.52 6.41 3.08
N VAL A 54 -0.76 5.41 3.53
CA VAL A 54 -0.33 4.29 2.69
C VAL A 54 -1.54 3.55 2.12
N ILE A 55 -2.54 3.23 2.96
CA ILE A 55 -3.73 2.51 2.49
C ILE A 55 -4.54 3.37 1.50
N GLU A 56 -4.65 4.68 1.74
CA GLU A 56 -5.33 5.58 0.82
C GLU A 56 -4.60 5.67 -0.53
N GLN A 57 -3.28 5.63 -0.54
CA GLN A 57 -2.51 5.60 -1.79
C GLN A 57 -2.73 4.29 -2.55
N ILE A 58 -2.77 3.17 -1.85
CA ILE A 58 -3.09 1.86 -2.45
C ILE A 58 -4.48 1.91 -3.06
N LYS A 59 -5.45 2.48 -2.35
CA LYS A 59 -6.82 2.66 -2.86
C LYS A 59 -6.82 3.43 -4.18
N GLY A 60 -6.09 4.54 -4.24
CA GLY A 60 -5.99 5.34 -5.47
C GLY A 60 -5.39 4.56 -6.64
N ALA A 61 -4.35 3.78 -6.38
CA ALA A 61 -3.72 2.94 -7.41
C ALA A 61 -4.68 1.87 -7.92
N LEU A 62 -5.43 1.24 -7.02
CA LEU A 62 -6.42 0.23 -7.40
C LEU A 62 -7.53 0.85 -8.23
N GLU A 63 -8.07 2.00 -7.82
CA GLU A 63 -9.12 2.69 -8.56
C GLU A 63 -8.67 3.07 -9.97
N ALA A 64 -7.42 3.51 -10.13
CA ALA A 64 -6.86 3.80 -11.44
C ALA A 64 -6.77 2.55 -12.34
N ALA A 65 -6.72 1.38 -11.73
CA ALA A 65 -6.68 0.10 -12.45
C ALA A 65 -8.08 -0.54 -12.63
N GLY A 66 -9.14 0.12 -12.15
CA GLY A 66 -10.50 -0.41 -12.21
C GLY A 66 -10.83 -1.37 -11.07
N ALA A 67 -10.08 -1.34 -9.99
CA ALA A 67 -10.28 -2.19 -8.83
C ALA A 67 -10.64 -1.36 -7.60
N SER A 68 -10.81 -2.01 -6.46
CA SER A 68 -11.08 -1.35 -5.18
C SER A 68 -10.36 -2.09 -4.05
N LEU A 69 -10.36 -1.50 -2.86
CA LEU A 69 -9.77 -2.15 -1.68
C LEU A 69 -10.39 -3.52 -1.40
N GLU A 70 -11.68 -3.70 -1.72
CA GLU A 70 -12.38 -4.97 -1.52
C GLU A 70 -11.86 -6.09 -2.42
N ASP A 71 -11.17 -5.75 -3.49
CA ASP A 71 -10.60 -6.72 -4.41
C ASP A 71 -9.23 -7.23 -3.97
N ILE A 72 -8.65 -6.66 -2.92
CA ILE A 72 -7.35 -7.10 -2.40
C ILE A 72 -7.49 -8.50 -1.83
N ALA A 73 -6.68 -9.42 -2.35
CA ALA A 73 -6.61 -10.80 -1.88
C ALA A 73 -5.43 -11.03 -0.93
N TYR A 74 -4.39 -10.18 -1.02
CA TYR A 74 -3.18 -10.36 -0.24
C TYR A 74 -2.47 -9.04 0.01
N ASN A 75 -2.04 -8.83 1.27
CA ASN A 75 -1.19 -7.70 1.66
C ASN A 75 0.11 -8.18 2.28
N ALA A 76 1.23 -7.63 1.83
CA ALA A 76 2.52 -7.81 2.48
C ALA A 76 2.82 -6.53 3.26
N ILE A 77 2.99 -6.64 4.57
CA ILE A 77 3.13 -5.49 5.47
C ILE A 77 4.50 -5.53 6.14
N PHE A 78 5.18 -4.39 6.12
CA PHE A 78 6.48 -4.22 6.75
C PHE A 78 6.37 -3.05 7.71
N ILE A 79 6.77 -3.26 8.97
CA ILE A 79 6.78 -2.19 9.97
C ILE A 79 8.17 -2.10 10.59
N LYS A 80 8.55 -0.90 10.99
CA LYS A 80 9.88 -0.66 11.52
C LYS A 80 10.04 -1.15 12.95
N ARG A 81 8.97 -1.08 13.77
CA ARG A 81 9.04 -1.42 15.19
C ARG A 81 7.89 -2.30 15.60
N VAL A 82 8.18 -3.36 16.33
CA VAL A 82 7.15 -4.26 16.84
C VAL A 82 6.15 -3.52 17.75
N SER A 83 6.60 -2.47 18.45
CA SER A 83 5.74 -1.66 19.31
C SER A 83 4.61 -0.94 18.55
N GLU A 84 4.73 -0.81 17.24
CA GLU A 84 3.72 -0.16 16.39
C GLU A 84 2.69 -1.13 15.81
N TYR A 85 2.84 -2.41 16.10
CA TYR A 85 1.96 -3.45 15.54
C TYR A 85 0.49 -3.24 15.91
N GLY A 86 0.22 -2.84 17.16
CA GLY A 86 -1.14 -2.57 17.61
C GLY A 86 -1.79 -1.41 16.86
N VAL A 87 -1.05 -0.33 16.63
CA VAL A 87 -1.54 0.83 15.88
C VAL A 87 -1.82 0.45 14.43
N LEU A 88 -0.91 -0.33 13.81
CA LEU A 88 -1.14 -0.84 12.46
C LEU A 88 -2.48 -1.57 12.40
N ASN A 89 -2.71 -2.51 13.32
CA ASN A 89 -3.92 -3.33 13.31
C ASN A 89 -5.19 -2.52 13.52
N GLU A 90 -5.17 -1.47 14.34
CA GLU A 90 -6.31 -0.61 14.55
C GLU A 90 -6.72 0.09 13.24
N VAL A 91 -5.77 0.73 12.57
CA VAL A 91 -6.05 1.41 11.30
C VAL A 91 -6.44 0.41 10.22
N TYR A 92 -5.70 -0.69 10.13
CA TYR A 92 -5.94 -1.75 9.15
C TYR A 92 -7.37 -2.30 9.27
N SER A 93 -7.85 -2.48 10.49
CA SER A 93 -9.21 -3.00 10.75
C SER A 93 -10.30 -2.08 10.22
N GLU A 94 -10.07 -0.77 10.20
CA GLU A 94 -11.05 0.18 9.66
C GLU A 94 -11.29 -0.03 8.17
N TYR A 95 -10.26 -0.50 7.45
CA TYR A 95 -10.34 -0.72 6.00
C TYR A 95 -10.65 -2.17 5.63
N PHE A 96 -10.14 -3.13 6.39
CA PHE A 96 -10.17 -4.54 6.02
C PHE A 96 -10.85 -5.45 7.04
N GLY A 97 -11.38 -4.88 8.13
CA GLY A 97 -11.88 -5.70 9.23
C GLY A 97 -13.07 -6.59 8.91
N LYS A 98 -13.91 -6.20 7.94
CA LYS A 98 -15.12 -6.97 7.59
C LYS A 98 -14.80 -8.24 6.80
N LYS A 99 -13.85 -8.16 5.90
CA LYS A 99 -13.41 -9.29 5.07
C LYS A 99 -11.91 -9.16 4.86
N PRO A 100 -11.11 -9.53 5.87
CA PRO A 100 -9.67 -9.33 5.78
C PRO A 100 -9.02 -10.23 4.73
N PRO A 101 -8.12 -9.68 3.90
CA PRO A 101 -7.35 -10.49 2.98
C PRO A 101 -6.27 -11.28 3.74
N ALA A 102 -5.68 -12.24 3.07
CA ALA A 102 -4.49 -12.89 3.59
C ALA A 102 -3.36 -11.88 3.69
N ARG A 103 -2.47 -12.03 4.67
CA ARG A 103 -1.36 -11.11 4.86
C ARG A 103 -0.23 -11.74 5.65
N TYR A 104 0.92 -11.08 5.64
CA TYR A 104 1.93 -11.22 6.69
C TYR A 104 2.38 -9.84 7.12
N CYS A 105 3.02 -9.76 8.29
CA CYS A 105 3.60 -8.53 8.80
C CYS A 105 4.99 -8.85 9.34
N ILE A 106 6.00 -8.14 8.84
CA ILE A 106 7.40 -8.34 9.20
C ILE A 106 7.96 -7.04 9.78
N VAL A 107 8.74 -7.15 10.85
CA VAL A 107 9.48 -6.03 11.40
C VAL A 107 10.83 -5.96 10.70
N THR A 108 11.15 -4.81 10.08
CA THR A 108 12.38 -4.64 9.31
C THR A 108 12.73 -3.17 9.15
N GLU A 109 13.96 -2.89 8.71
CA GLU A 109 14.33 -1.55 8.28
C GLU A 109 13.63 -1.23 6.96
N LEU A 110 13.35 0.06 6.73
CA LEU A 110 12.73 0.55 5.51
C LEU A 110 13.72 1.47 4.78
N VAL A 111 13.36 1.88 3.56
CA VAL A 111 14.32 2.60 2.69
C VAL A 111 14.68 4.00 3.16
N ARG A 112 13.90 4.57 4.10
CA ARG A 112 14.26 5.80 4.82
C ARG A 112 14.01 5.57 6.29
N ASP A 113 14.83 6.19 7.13
CA ASP A 113 14.76 6.00 8.57
C ASP A 113 13.43 6.44 9.17
N GLU A 114 12.80 7.47 8.60
CA GLU A 114 11.54 8.02 9.08
C GLU A 114 10.30 7.22 8.66
N PHE A 115 10.42 6.24 7.77
CA PHE A 115 9.28 5.40 7.41
C PHE A 115 9.02 4.38 8.51
N LEU A 116 7.76 4.25 8.90
CA LEU A 116 7.33 3.33 9.95
C LEU A 116 6.56 2.13 9.38
N VAL A 117 6.02 2.25 8.16
CA VAL A 117 5.21 1.20 7.54
C VAL A 117 5.35 1.23 6.02
N GLU A 118 5.29 0.06 5.43
CA GLU A 118 5.21 -0.14 3.99
C GLU A 118 4.24 -1.29 3.73
N ILE A 119 3.37 -1.13 2.73
CA ILE A 119 2.42 -2.18 2.35
C ILE A 119 2.45 -2.36 0.83
N SER A 120 2.51 -3.61 0.38
CA SER A 120 2.26 -3.95 -1.01
C SER A 120 1.02 -4.85 -1.09
N SER A 121 0.29 -4.76 -2.20
CA SER A 121 -1.01 -5.42 -2.32
C SER A 121 -1.14 -6.18 -3.63
N ILE A 122 -1.90 -7.26 -3.59
CA ILE A 122 -2.31 -7.99 -4.79
C ILE A 122 -3.84 -8.03 -4.76
N ALA A 123 -4.46 -7.51 -5.83
CA ALA A 123 -5.91 -7.49 -5.99
C ALA A 123 -6.31 -8.30 -7.20
N HIS A 124 -7.50 -8.88 -7.15
CA HIS A 124 -8.05 -9.66 -8.25
C HIS A 124 -9.46 -9.17 -8.56
N ILE A 125 -9.71 -8.82 -9.83
CA ILE A 125 -10.97 -8.24 -10.28
C ILE A 125 -11.82 -9.32 -10.92
N GLY A 126 -13.12 -9.33 -10.59
CA GLY A 126 -14.08 -10.25 -11.20
C GLY A 126 -14.28 -11.52 -10.39
N PRO A 127 -14.97 -12.51 -10.98
CA PRO A 127 -15.28 -13.74 -10.25
C PRO A 127 -14.02 -14.50 -9.85
N ALA A 128 -14.08 -15.15 -8.71
CA ALA A 128 -13.02 -15.98 -8.16
C ALA A 128 -12.74 -17.21 -9.03
#